data_c2f32cf3b0fb18dec68d486cc74178ed
#
_entry.id   c2f32cf3b0fb18dec68d486cc74178ed
#
_cell.length_a   1.000
_cell.length_b   1.000
_cell.length_c   1.000
_cell.angle_alpha   90.00
_cell.angle_beta   90.00
_cell.angle_gamma   90.00
#
_symmetry.space_group_name_H-M   'P 1'
#
loop_
_entity.id
_entity.type
_entity.pdbx_description
1 polymer ?
#
loop_
_entity_poly.entity_id
_entity_poly.type
_entity_poly.pdbx_seq_one_letter_code
_entity_poly.pdbx_strand_id
1 'polypeptide(L)'
;AIESLMDELAEKLDMEPMVLREKNAAVEGTQRPNGTKVGVTGNEAVMRAVVESPHYRSELAGPWRGRGVALGFWGANSGVHAVNATVNNDGRVILTTGAVDIGGLRAVEAQVMAEVLGIAYDEVTPRYGDTDGIGYSGLTAGSGTGSGISASVMHAAEQIRDRMTERAAAIWGVDVKDVNYDSKTGVMSTTVGEARSMTFKELAGRQQATGGYISGHVDLGGATGAATYGGHIVDVEVDPETGKTTILR
;
A
#
# COMPACT_ATOMS: atom_id res chain seq x y z
N ALA A 1 11.54 1.83 25.22
CA ALA A 1 11.01 2.47 26.43
C ALA A 1 9.62 1.92 26.82
N ILE A 2 8.60 1.95 25.94
CA ILE A 2 7.25 1.47 26.32
C ILE A 2 7.26 -0.04 26.60
N GLU A 3 7.86 -0.83 25.74
CA GLU A 3 7.88 -2.29 25.89
C GLU A 3 8.70 -2.75 27.12
N SER A 4 9.80 -2.05 27.45
CA SER A 4 10.54 -2.29 28.71
C SER A 4 9.70 -1.98 29.94
N LEU A 5 8.90 -0.90 29.90
CA LEU A 5 7.98 -0.54 30.97
C LEU A 5 6.87 -1.59 31.13
N MET A 6 6.38 -2.16 30.03
CA MET A 6 5.41 -3.26 30.05
C MET A 6 5.99 -4.51 30.70
N ASP A 7 7.27 -4.84 30.46
CA ASP A 7 7.93 -5.96 31.10
C ASP A 7 8.14 -5.72 32.59
N GLU A 8 8.61 -4.53 33.00
CA GLU A 8 8.75 -4.16 34.41
C GLU A 8 7.40 -4.19 35.15
N LEU A 9 6.32 -3.78 34.50
CA LEU A 9 4.98 -3.83 35.04
C LEU A 9 4.48 -5.26 35.19
N ALA A 10 4.76 -6.13 34.19
CA ALA A 10 4.42 -7.53 34.24
C ALA A 10 5.11 -8.23 35.41
N GLU A 11 6.40 -7.96 35.62
CA GLU A 11 7.17 -8.49 36.75
C GLU A 11 6.56 -8.05 38.09
N LYS A 12 6.21 -6.76 38.26
CA LYS A 12 5.59 -6.25 39.47
C LYS A 12 4.20 -6.83 39.75
N LEU A 13 3.49 -7.25 38.72
CA LEU A 13 2.17 -7.86 38.80
C LEU A 13 2.24 -9.40 38.90
N ASP A 14 3.43 -9.97 38.93
CA ASP A 14 3.65 -11.43 38.86
C ASP A 14 2.87 -12.04 37.67
N MET A 15 2.98 -11.40 36.52
CA MET A 15 2.26 -11.75 35.32
C MET A 15 3.25 -12.02 34.17
N GLU A 16 2.94 -13.00 33.35
CA GLU A 16 3.70 -13.26 32.13
C GLU A 16 3.58 -12.05 31.16
N PRO A 17 4.70 -11.54 30.57
CA PRO A 17 4.71 -10.32 29.78
C PRO A 17 3.72 -10.28 28.60
N MET A 18 3.54 -11.39 27.89
CA MET A 18 2.59 -11.45 26.78
C MET A 18 1.14 -11.49 27.26
N VAL A 19 0.86 -12.12 28.41
CA VAL A 19 -0.49 -12.11 29.02
C VAL A 19 -0.90 -10.69 29.40
N LEU A 20 0.02 -9.88 29.93
CA LEU A 20 -0.26 -8.47 30.20
C LEU A 20 -0.59 -7.70 28.93
N ARG A 21 0.17 -7.94 27.83
CA ARG A 21 -0.07 -7.29 26.53
C ARG A 21 -1.40 -7.70 25.92
N GLU A 22 -1.75 -8.98 25.97
CA GLU A 22 -3.03 -9.50 25.49
C GLU A 22 -4.22 -8.87 26.24
N LYS A 23 -4.14 -8.73 27.56
CA LYS A 23 -5.20 -8.09 28.38
C LYS A 23 -5.41 -6.62 28.02
N ASN A 24 -4.38 -5.94 27.57
CA ASN A 24 -4.41 -4.52 27.21
C ASN A 24 -4.48 -4.28 25.71
N ALA A 25 -4.65 -5.33 24.91
CA ALA A 25 -4.68 -5.22 23.47
C ALA A 25 -5.86 -4.37 22.99
N ALA A 26 -5.56 -3.41 22.12
CA ALA A 26 -6.61 -2.72 21.38
C ALA A 26 -7.15 -3.66 20.29
N VAL A 27 -8.43 -3.94 20.35
CA VAL A 27 -9.18 -4.74 19.37
C VAL A 27 -10.12 -3.86 18.56
N GLU A 28 -10.71 -4.41 17.51
CA GLU A 28 -11.72 -3.68 16.72
C GLU A 28 -12.85 -3.15 17.61
N GLY A 29 -13.20 -1.89 17.43
CA GLY A 29 -14.20 -1.18 18.24
C GLY A 29 -13.68 -0.56 19.53
N THR A 30 -12.46 -0.85 19.97
CA THR A 30 -11.85 -0.22 21.14
C THR A 30 -11.82 1.30 20.95
N GLN A 31 -12.31 2.04 21.93
CA GLN A 31 -12.32 3.49 21.89
C GLN A 31 -10.94 4.06 22.24
N ARG A 32 -10.41 4.91 21.37
CA ARG A 32 -9.17 5.65 21.60
C ARG A 32 -9.40 6.88 22.48
N PRO A 33 -8.35 7.43 23.13
CA PRO A 33 -8.48 8.64 23.96
C PRO A 33 -9.06 9.86 23.22
N ASN A 34 -8.89 9.93 21.91
CA ASN A 34 -9.44 11.00 21.06
C ASN A 34 -10.90 10.75 20.62
N GLY A 35 -11.56 9.73 21.17
CA GLY A 35 -12.96 9.39 20.88
C GLY A 35 -13.16 8.54 19.62
N THR A 36 -12.15 8.35 18.77
CA THR A 36 -12.28 7.49 17.61
C THR A 36 -12.21 6.01 18.01
N LYS A 37 -12.74 5.12 17.16
CA LYS A 37 -12.66 3.68 17.38
C LYS A 37 -11.52 3.05 16.56
N VAL A 38 -10.94 1.99 17.09
CA VAL A 38 -10.02 1.12 16.36
C VAL A 38 -10.83 0.39 15.29
N GLY A 39 -10.38 0.47 14.05
CA GLY A 39 -10.95 -0.31 12.94
C GLY A 39 -10.44 -1.75 12.92
N VAL A 40 -10.58 -2.41 11.78
CA VAL A 40 -10.01 -3.76 11.56
C VAL A 40 -8.52 -3.72 11.89
N THR A 41 -8.06 -4.65 12.74
CA THR A 41 -6.70 -4.67 13.25
C THR A 41 -6.11 -6.08 13.23
N GLY A 42 -4.83 -6.20 12.86
CA GLY A 42 -4.04 -7.43 12.94
C GLY A 42 -3.33 -7.64 14.28
N ASN A 43 -3.58 -6.79 15.29
CA ASN A 43 -2.85 -6.79 16.56
C ASN A 43 -2.91 -8.16 17.28
N GLU A 44 -4.11 -8.69 17.46
CA GLU A 44 -4.32 -9.99 18.12
C GLU A 44 -3.67 -11.14 17.33
N ALA A 45 -3.73 -11.10 15.99
CA ALA A 45 -3.11 -12.12 15.15
C ALA A 45 -1.59 -12.13 15.28
N VAL A 46 -0.97 -10.94 15.37
CA VAL A 46 0.48 -10.80 15.59
C VAL A 46 0.87 -11.30 16.97
N MET A 47 0.15 -10.92 18.03
CA MET A 47 0.40 -11.41 19.39
C MET A 47 0.30 -12.94 19.46
N ARG A 48 -0.74 -13.53 18.86
CA ARG A 48 -0.90 -14.98 18.78
C ARG A 48 0.28 -15.63 18.04
N ALA A 49 0.69 -15.08 16.90
CA ALA A 49 1.83 -15.59 16.14
C ALA A 49 3.14 -15.56 16.95
N VAL A 50 3.34 -14.53 17.78
CA VAL A 50 4.48 -14.43 18.70
C VAL A 50 4.42 -15.57 19.72
N VAL A 51 3.31 -15.71 20.45
CA VAL A 51 3.15 -16.73 21.51
C VAL A 51 3.19 -18.15 20.96
N GLU A 52 2.69 -18.37 19.76
CA GLU A 52 2.67 -19.67 19.08
C GLU A 52 3.99 -20.02 18.40
N SER A 53 4.91 -19.06 18.26
CA SER A 53 6.17 -19.31 17.56
C SER A 53 7.01 -20.38 18.29
N PRO A 54 7.71 -21.26 17.55
CA PRO A 54 8.64 -22.21 18.14
C PRO A 54 9.76 -21.51 18.94
N HIS A 55 10.13 -20.30 18.58
CA HIS A 55 11.15 -19.53 19.29
C HIS A 55 10.65 -19.16 20.70
N TYR A 56 9.46 -18.56 20.80
CA TYR A 56 8.88 -18.14 22.08
C TYR A 56 8.71 -19.32 23.04
N ARG A 57 8.28 -20.48 22.52
CA ARG A 57 8.03 -21.71 23.29
C ARG A 57 9.27 -22.52 23.60
N SER A 58 10.41 -22.22 22.98
CA SER A 58 11.65 -22.97 23.21
C SER A 58 12.22 -22.67 24.59
N GLU A 59 12.83 -23.67 25.22
CA GLU A 59 13.59 -23.48 26.43
C GLU A 59 14.84 -22.63 26.16
N LEU A 60 15.10 -21.66 27.01
CA LEU A 60 16.32 -20.86 26.99
C LEU A 60 17.25 -21.34 28.09
N ALA A 61 18.08 -22.34 27.79
CA ALA A 61 19.01 -22.92 28.74
C ALA A 61 20.33 -22.13 28.81
N GLY A 62 20.92 -22.08 29.99
CA GLY A 62 22.22 -21.49 30.27
C GLY A 62 22.18 -20.31 31.22
N PRO A 63 23.29 -20.05 31.95
CA PRO A 63 23.38 -18.91 32.86
C PRO A 63 23.48 -17.60 32.04
N TRP A 64 23.03 -16.51 32.65
CA TRP A 64 23.16 -15.14 32.11
C TRP A 64 22.45 -14.93 30.78
N ARG A 65 21.43 -15.75 30.48
CA ARG A 65 20.61 -15.64 29.29
C ARG A 65 19.24 -15.09 29.64
N GLY A 66 18.72 -14.28 28.74
CA GLY A 66 17.39 -13.71 28.85
C GLY A 66 16.66 -13.70 27.51
N ARG A 67 15.34 -13.84 27.55
CA ARG A 67 14.45 -13.66 26.41
C ARG A 67 13.62 -12.43 26.61
N GLY A 68 13.64 -11.53 25.63
CA GLY A 68 12.76 -10.36 25.58
C GLY A 68 11.78 -10.47 24.42
N VAL A 69 10.60 -9.87 24.62
CA VAL A 69 9.56 -9.73 23.60
C VAL A 69 9.16 -8.27 23.51
N ALA A 70 9.04 -7.78 22.28
CA ALA A 70 8.53 -6.42 22.05
C ALA A 70 7.49 -6.44 20.94
N LEU A 71 6.42 -5.69 21.12
CA LEU A 71 5.41 -5.43 20.12
C LEU A 71 5.52 -3.98 19.62
N GLY A 72 5.18 -3.78 18.38
CA GLY A 72 5.18 -2.46 17.77
C GLY A 72 4.05 -2.29 16.79
N PHE A 73 3.64 -1.05 16.60
CA PHE A 73 2.72 -0.73 15.53
C PHE A 73 3.12 0.58 14.85
N TRP A 74 2.72 0.71 13.60
CA TRP A 74 2.81 1.97 12.88
C TRP A 74 1.50 2.24 12.16
N GLY A 75 0.90 3.40 12.42
CA GLY A 75 -0.25 3.88 11.67
C GLY A 75 0.22 4.53 10.38
N ALA A 76 -0.01 3.89 9.23
CA ALA A 76 0.19 4.56 7.96
C ALA A 76 -0.86 5.66 7.81
N ASN A 77 -0.42 6.91 7.68
CA ASN A 77 -1.33 7.98 7.29
C ASN A 77 -1.64 7.86 5.80
N SER A 78 -2.87 8.17 5.40
CA SER A 78 -3.17 8.36 3.99
C SER A 78 -2.72 9.76 3.59
N GLY A 79 -1.67 9.85 2.78
CA GLY A 79 -1.32 11.09 2.09
C GLY A 79 -2.39 11.42 1.04
N VAL A 80 -2.66 12.70 0.85
CA VAL A 80 -3.49 13.18 -0.26
C VAL A 80 -2.55 13.65 -1.37
N HIS A 81 -2.72 13.13 -2.57
CA HIS A 81 -1.84 13.43 -3.69
C HIS A 81 -2.63 13.61 -4.99
N ALA A 82 -2.34 14.72 -5.69
CA ALA A 82 -2.82 14.92 -7.05
C ALA A 82 -1.99 14.08 -8.04
N VAL A 83 -2.66 13.53 -9.03
CA VAL A 83 -2.08 12.74 -10.12
C VAL A 83 -2.67 13.17 -11.45
N ASN A 84 -1.83 13.42 -12.42
CA ASN A 84 -2.19 13.60 -13.83
C ASN A 84 -1.55 12.48 -14.65
N ALA A 85 -2.34 11.75 -15.43
CA ALA A 85 -1.85 10.71 -16.32
C ALA A 85 -2.40 10.91 -17.73
N THR A 86 -1.56 10.78 -18.75
CA THR A 86 -1.94 10.95 -20.16
C THR A 86 -1.41 9.79 -20.98
N VAL A 87 -2.25 9.25 -21.83
CA VAL A 87 -1.92 8.19 -22.78
C VAL A 87 -1.39 8.81 -24.07
N ASN A 88 -0.19 8.44 -24.48
CA ASN A 88 0.40 8.83 -25.76
C ASN A 88 -0.06 7.94 -26.90
N ASN A 89 0.10 8.37 -28.15
CA ASN A 89 -0.28 7.60 -29.34
C ASN A 89 0.44 6.26 -29.51
N ASP A 90 1.59 6.09 -28.88
CA ASP A 90 2.36 4.84 -28.88
C ASP A 90 1.94 3.85 -27.80
N GLY A 91 0.92 4.21 -27.00
CA GLY A 91 0.42 3.41 -25.88
C GLY A 91 1.16 3.62 -24.56
N ARG A 92 2.18 4.46 -24.53
CA ARG A 92 2.86 4.82 -23.26
C ARG A 92 2.03 5.78 -22.44
N VAL A 93 2.12 5.65 -21.13
CA VAL A 93 1.45 6.53 -20.18
C VAL A 93 2.48 7.39 -19.46
N ILE A 94 2.32 8.71 -19.56
CA ILE A 94 3.08 9.66 -18.75
C ILE A 94 2.24 10.00 -17.52
N LEU A 95 2.78 9.72 -16.35
CA LEU A 95 2.16 10.01 -15.07
C LEU A 95 2.94 11.12 -14.37
N THR A 96 2.25 12.16 -13.92
CA THR A 96 2.86 13.30 -13.21
C THR A 96 2.22 13.46 -11.84
N THR A 97 3.06 13.60 -10.81
CA THR A 97 2.65 13.82 -9.41
C THR A 97 3.57 14.86 -8.76
N GLY A 98 3.08 15.49 -7.68
CA GLY A 98 3.88 16.35 -6.81
C GLY A 98 4.53 15.64 -5.62
N ALA A 99 4.30 14.33 -5.47
CA ALA A 99 4.92 13.57 -4.40
C ALA A 99 6.44 13.46 -4.60
N VAL A 100 7.21 13.55 -3.51
CA VAL A 100 8.68 13.43 -3.55
C VAL A 100 9.10 11.97 -3.46
N ASP A 101 9.98 11.53 -4.36
CA ASP A 101 10.55 10.18 -4.31
C ASP A 101 11.62 10.06 -3.22
N ILE A 102 11.29 9.30 -2.20
CA ILE A 102 12.22 8.96 -1.11
C ILE A 102 12.89 7.60 -1.32
N GLY A 103 12.76 7.02 -2.49
CA GLY A 103 13.26 5.71 -2.90
C GLY A 103 12.14 4.74 -3.26
N GLY A 104 12.03 4.41 -4.55
CA GLY A 104 11.10 3.43 -5.08
C GLY A 104 9.67 3.90 -5.33
N LEU A 105 9.30 5.16 -5.05
CA LEU A 105 7.93 5.64 -5.27
C LEU A 105 7.55 5.60 -6.76
N ARG A 106 8.45 6.00 -7.65
CA ARG A 106 8.24 5.90 -9.11
C ARG A 106 7.96 4.46 -9.56
N ALA A 107 8.65 3.50 -8.97
CA ALA A 107 8.41 2.10 -9.28
C ALA A 107 6.99 1.66 -8.87
N VAL A 108 6.54 2.05 -7.69
CA VAL A 108 5.18 1.78 -7.20
C VAL A 108 4.12 2.43 -8.09
N GLU A 109 4.30 3.70 -8.45
CA GLU A 109 3.41 4.43 -9.34
C GLU A 109 3.27 3.73 -10.70
N ALA A 110 4.40 3.32 -11.29
CA ALA A 110 4.41 2.61 -12.57
C ALA A 110 3.74 1.23 -12.47
N GLN A 111 4.00 0.48 -11.40
CA GLN A 111 3.39 -0.83 -11.16
C GLN A 111 1.86 -0.74 -11.04
N VAL A 112 1.35 0.17 -10.21
CA VAL A 112 -0.09 0.33 -10.00
C VAL A 112 -0.79 0.73 -11.31
N MET A 113 -0.24 1.68 -12.05
CA MET A 113 -0.80 2.10 -13.34
C MET A 113 -0.79 0.96 -14.33
N ALA A 114 0.32 0.24 -14.46
CA ALA A 114 0.47 -0.87 -15.39
C ALA A 114 -0.49 -2.03 -15.07
N GLU A 115 -0.65 -2.36 -13.78
CA GLU A 115 -1.55 -3.44 -13.33
C GLU A 115 -3.03 -3.14 -13.65
N VAL A 116 -3.48 -1.91 -13.38
CA VAL A 116 -4.87 -1.52 -13.66
C VAL A 116 -5.16 -1.49 -15.17
N LEU A 117 -4.18 -1.04 -15.97
CA LEU A 117 -4.35 -0.88 -17.41
C LEU A 117 -3.98 -2.14 -18.22
N GLY A 118 -3.35 -3.14 -17.62
CA GLY A 118 -2.91 -4.35 -18.33
C GLY A 118 -1.81 -4.09 -19.37
N ILE A 119 -0.94 -3.11 -19.13
CA ILE A 119 0.20 -2.76 -19.98
C ILE A 119 1.52 -3.11 -19.29
N ALA A 120 2.62 -3.12 -20.04
CA ALA A 120 3.92 -3.43 -19.45
C ALA A 120 4.40 -2.28 -18.52
N TYR A 121 5.13 -2.65 -17.47
CA TYR A 121 5.67 -1.71 -16.49
C TYR A 121 6.50 -0.59 -17.13
N ASP A 122 7.33 -0.91 -18.11
CA ASP A 122 8.20 0.02 -18.83
C ASP A 122 7.47 0.91 -19.85
N GLU A 123 6.18 0.70 -20.06
CA GLU A 123 5.31 1.58 -20.82
C GLU A 123 4.74 2.72 -19.97
N VAL A 124 4.96 2.71 -18.65
CA VAL A 124 4.58 3.81 -17.75
C VAL A 124 5.81 4.62 -17.37
N THR A 125 5.73 5.93 -17.53
CA THR A 125 6.82 6.86 -17.18
C THR A 125 6.36 7.84 -16.10
N PRO A 126 6.63 7.58 -14.82
CA PRO A 126 6.36 8.51 -13.73
C PRO A 126 7.30 9.73 -13.81
N ARG A 127 6.75 10.89 -13.54
CA ARG A 127 7.48 12.16 -13.46
C ARG A 127 7.03 12.95 -12.26
N TYR A 128 7.95 13.68 -11.67
CA TYR A 128 7.61 14.70 -10.68
C TYR A 128 7.49 16.03 -11.38
N GLY A 129 6.36 16.67 -11.16
CA GLY A 129 6.04 17.93 -11.80
C GLY A 129 6.36 19.10 -10.90
N ASP A 130 6.20 20.27 -11.47
CA ASP A 130 6.22 21.53 -10.77
C ASP A 130 4.93 21.68 -9.95
N THR A 131 5.05 22.14 -8.71
CA THR A 131 3.91 22.37 -7.81
C THR A 131 2.91 23.40 -8.33
N ASP A 132 3.31 24.25 -9.26
CA ASP A 132 2.42 25.23 -9.89
C ASP A 132 1.48 24.60 -10.93
N GLY A 133 1.79 23.38 -11.41
CA GLY A 133 1.07 22.75 -12.53
C GLY A 133 0.34 21.45 -12.26
N ILE A 134 0.49 20.84 -11.07
CA ILE A 134 0.01 19.47 -10.81
C ILE A 134 -1.03 19.33 -9.71
N GLY A 135 -1.46 20.41 -9.08
CA GLY A 135 -2.37 20.34 -7.94
C GLY A 135 -1.67 19.97 -6.63
N TYR A 136 -2.46 19.76 -5.58
CA TYR A 136 -1.96 19.57 -4.24
C TYR A 136 -1.37 18.18 -4.04
N SER A 137 -0.18 18.12 -3.45
CA SER A 137 0.40 16.89 -2.92
C SER A 137 0.84 17.12 -1.48
N GLY A 138 0.39 16.26 -0.58
CA GLY A 138 0.73 16.31 0.83
C GLY A 138 2.20 16.05 1.08
N LEU A 139 2.64 16.33 2.30
CA LEU A 139 4.02 16.11 2.70
C LEU A 139 4.39 14.61 2.66
N THR A 140 5.61 14.32 2.30
CA THR A 140 6.18 12.97 2.35
C THR A 140 6.69 12.69 3.76
N ALA A 141 5.82 12.14 4.61
CA ALA A 141 6.12 11.76 6.00
C ALA A 141 5.14 10.70 6.53
N GLY A 142 5.44 10.13 7.68
CA GLY A 142 4.53 9.25 8.42
C GLY A 142 4.14 7.95 7.70
N SER A 143 4.92 7.52 6.70
CA SER A 143 4.64 6.36 5.84
C SER A 143 3.32 6.45 5.05
N GLY A 144 2.80 7.67 4.82
CA GLY A 144 1.55 7.90 4.12
C GLY A 144 1.68 8.06 2.61
N THR A 145 2.87 8.45 2.11
CA THR A 145 3.06 8.79 0.70
C THR A 145 2.82 7.59 -0.22
N GLY A 146 3.41 6.43 0.09
CA GLY A 146 3.26 5.24 -0.74
C GLY A 146 1.81 4.78 -0.86
N SER A 147 1.07 4.71 0.24
CA SER A 147 -0.36 4.32 0.24
C SER A 147 -1.25 5.37 -0.42
N GLY A 148 -1.00 6.65 -0.12
CA GLY A 148 -1.78 7.76 -0.67
C GLY A 148 -1.62 7.89 -2.18
N ILE A 149 -0.38 7.88 -2.67
CA ILE A 149 -0.11 8.00 -4.12
C ILE A 149 -0.60 6.76 -4.88
N SER A 150 -0.47 5.55 -4.32
CA SER A 150 -0.98 4.33 -4.96
C SER A 150 -2.48 4.41 -5.19
N ALA A 151 -3.26 4.90 -4.21
CA ALA A 151 -4.69 5.08 -4.36
C ALA A 151 -5.02 6.13 -5.44
N SER A 152 -4.29 7.26 -5.46
CA SER A 152 -4.50 8.30 -6.46
C SER A 152 -4.16 7.81 -7.87
N VAL A 153 -3.05 7.07 -8.02
CA VAL A 153 -2.66 6.46 -9.29
C VAL A 153 -3.68 5.42 -9.76
N MET A 154 -4.19 4.59 -8.84
CA MET A 154 -5.22 3.61 -9.15
C MET A 154 -6.48 4.29 -9.70
N HIS A 155 -6.97 5.33 -9.05
CA HIS A 155 -8.15 6.07 -9.53
C HIS A 155 -7.91 6.77 -10.88
N ALA A 156 -6.70 7.33 -11.10
CA ALA A 156 -6.37 7.90 -12.41
C ALA A 156 -6.32 6.83 -13.51
N ALA A 157 -5.79 5.65 -13.19
CA ALA A 157 -5.75 4.50 -14.10
C ALA A 157 -7.16 3.97 -14.41
N GLU A 158 -8.03 3.88 -13.41
CA GLU A 158 -9.43 3.52 -13.60
C GLU A 158 -10.15 4.48 -14.54
N GLN A 159 -9.96 5.77 -14.38
CA GLN A 159 -10.51 6.76 -15.32
C GLN A 159 -10.00 6.58 -16.75
N ILE A 160 -8.71 6.25 -16.92
CA ILE A 160 -8.15 5.95 -18.25
C ILE A 160 -8.81 4.68 -18.81
N ARG A 161 -8.88 3.60 -18.05
CA ARG A 161 -9.54 2.35 -18.44
C ARG A 161 -10.98 2.59 -18.88
N ASP A 162 -11.73 3.33 -18.10
CA ASP A 162 -13.15 3.59 -18.38
C ASP A 162 -13.29 4.42 -19.67
N ARG A 163 -12.46 5.44 -19.86
CA ARG A 163 -12.43 6.24 -21.11
C ARG A 163 -11.96 5.44 -22.32
N MET A 164 -11.04 4.49 -22.14
CA MET A 164 -10.65 3.54 -23.19
C MET A 164 -11.84 2.65 -23.58
N THR A 165 -12.56 2.14 -22.60
CA THR A 165 -13.78 1.32 -22.80
C THR A 165 -14.87 2.08 -23.53
N GLU A 166 -15.15 3.32 -23.11
CA GLU A 166 -16.10 4.22 -23.77
C GLU A 166 -15.70 4.49 -25.23
N ARG A 167 -14.41 4.72 -25.46
CA ARG A 167 -13.87 4.99 -26.78
C ARG A 167 -13.99 3.78 -27.71
N ALA A 168 -13.69 2.59 -27.20
CA ALA A 168 -13.86 1.34 -27.95
C ALA A 168 -15.33 1.11 -28.31
N ALA A 169 -16.25 1.32 -27.38
CA ALA A 169 -17.69 1.24 -27.59
C ALA A 169 -18.16 2.19 -28.70
N ALA A 170 -17.70 3.44 -28.67
CA ALA A 170 -18.02 4.44 -29.69
C ALA A 170 -17.47 4.05 -31.08
N ILE A 171 -16.24 3.54 -31.15
CA ILE A 171 -15.65 3.05 -32.42
C ILE A 171 -16.44 1.88 -33.00
N TRP A 172 -16.92 0.98 -32.17
CA TRP A 172 -17.65 -0.21 -32.59
C TRP A 172 -19.15 0.02 -32.75
N GLY A 173 -19.69 1.15 -32.26
CA GLY A 173 -21.11 1.47 -32.31
C GLY A 173 -21.96 0.56 -31.42
N VAL A 174 -21.43 0.18 -30.24
CA VAL A 174 -22.09 -0.63 -29.23
C VAL A 174 -22.26 0.14 -27.92
N ASP A 175 -23.07 -0.38 -27.00
CA ASP A 175 -23.18 0.18 -25.64
C ASP A 175 -21.89 -0.10 -24.85
N VAL A 176 -21.49 0.82 -23.97
CA VAL A 176 -20.29 0.68 -23.12
C VAL A 176 -20.34 -0.59 -22.27
N LYS A 177 -21.51 -0.96 -21.76
CA LYS A 177 -21.72 -2.21 -20.98
C LYS A 177 -21.43 -3.50 -21.76
N ASP A 178 -21.43 -3.42 -23.08
CA ASP A 178 -21.19 -4.55 -23.99
C ASP A 178 -19.69 -4.67 -24.37
N VAL A 179 -18.85 -3.80 -23.83
CA VAL A 179 -17.40 -3.84 -23.99
C VAL A 179 -16.76 -4.40 -22.72
N ASN A 180 -16.02 -5.49 -22.84
CA ASN A 180 -15.22 -6.03 -21.77
C ASN A 180 -13.79 -5.48 -21.86
N TYR A 181 -13.24 -4.98 -20.75
CA TYR A 181 -11.84 -4.61 -20.62
C TYR A 181 -11.12 -5.64 -19.75
N ASP A 182 -10.15 -6.32 -20.29
CA ASP A 182 -9.30 -7.26 -19.54
C ASP A 182 -8.09 -6.52 -18.98
N SER A 183 -8.09 -6.21 -17.70
CA SER A 183 -6.98 -5.55 -16.99
C SER A 183 -5.70 -6.41 -16.89
N LYS A 184 -5.72 -7.69 -17.28
CA LYS A 184 -4.49 -8.48 -17.31
C LYS A 184 -3.71 -8.31 -18.60
N THR A 185 -4.40 -7.99 -19.69
CA THR A 185 -3.83 -7.94 -21.04
C THR A 185 -4.00 -6.58 -21.74
N GLY A 186 -4.77 -5.66 -21.14
CA GLY A 186 -5.10 -4.36 -21.75
C GLY A 186 -5.94 -4.48 -23.01
N VAL A 187 -6.69 -5.57 -23.17
CA VAL A 187 -7.51 -5.84 -24.36
C VAL A 187 -8.97 -5.48 -24.08
N MET A 188 -9.52 -4.66 -24.93
CA MET A 188 -10.98 -4.41 -25.01
C MET A 188 -11.59 -5.37 -26.03
N SER A 189 -12.77 -5.90 -25.73
CA SER A 189 -13.48 -6.82 -26.60
C SER A 189 -14.99 -6.69 -26.50
N THR A 190 -15.69 -7.06 -27.56
CA THR A 190 -17.16 -7.20 -27.58
C THR A 190 -17.56 -8.41 -28.40
N THR A 191 -18.68 -9.02 -28.02
CA THR A 191 -19.32 -10.10 -28.78
C THR A 191 -20.68 -9.67 -29.34
N VAL A 192 -21.07 -8.42 -29.15
CA VAL A 192 -22.33 -7.87 -29.68
C VAL A 192 -22.16 -7.55 -31.16
N GLY A 193 -22.99 -8.16 -31.98
CA GLY A 193 -22.85 -8.13 -33.43
C GLY A 193 -21.69 -9.02 -33.91
N GLU A 194 -20.74 -8.42 -34.62
CA GLU A 194 -19.48 -9.09 -34.99
C GLU A 194 -18.50 -9.01 -33.83
N ALA A 195 -17.87 -10.14 -33.49
CA ALA A 195 -16.85 -10.19 -32.45
C ALA A 195 -15.65 -9.31 -32.83
N ARG A 196 -15.27 -8.40 -31.95
CA ARG A 196 -14.18 -7.44 -32.16
C ARG A 196 -13.29 -7.36 -30.92
N SER A 197 -12.04 -7.08 -31.15
CA SER A 197 -11.08 -6.81 -30.09
C SER A 197 -10.08 -5.72 -30.50
N MET A 198 -9.51 -5.05 -29.53
CA MET A 198 -8.48 -4.02 -29.70
C MET A 198 -7.63 -3.94 -28.45
N THR A 199 -6.32 -3.88 -28.62
CA THR A 199 -5.39 -3.67 -27.51
C THR A 199 -5.37 -2.22 -27.08
N PHE A 200 -4.90 -1.96 -25.86
CA PHE A 200 -4.67 -0.63 -25.34
C PHE A 200 -3.86 0.24 -26.33
N LYS A 201 -2.75 -0.31 -26.85
CA LYS A 201 -1.87 0.37 -27.79
C LYS A 201 -2.53 0.68 -29.13
N GLU A 202 -3.32 -0.22 -29.67
CA GLU A 202 -4.04 0.01 -30.93
C GLU A 202 -5.07 1.12 -30.80
N LEU A 203 -5.79 1.19 -29.69
CA LEU A 203 -6.72 2.28 -29.43
C LEU A 203 -5.99 3.59 -29.19
N ALA A 204 -4.91 3.56 -28.41
CA ALA A 204 -4.05 4.74 -28.20
C ALA A 204 -3.58 5.36 -29.52
N GLY A 205 -3.20 4.53 -30.50
CA GLY A 205 -2.82 4.99 -31.85
C GLY A 205 -3.95 5.65 -32.64
N ARG A 206 -5.20 5.43 -32.26
CA ARG A 206 -6.40 6.00 -32.93
C ARG A 206 -6.99 7.21 -32.22
N GLN A 207 -6.50 7.58 -31.03
CA GLN A 207 -7.17 8.55 -30.18
C GLN A 207 -7.31 9.95 -30.80
N GLN A 208 -6.36 10.41 -31.63
CA GLN A 208 -6.49 11.69 -32.32
C GLN A 208 -7.68 11.74 -33.26
N ALA A 209 -7.95 10.67 -33.99
CA ALA A 209 -9.06 10.57 -34.93
C ALA A 209 -10.41 10.25 -34.27
N THR A 210 -10.40 9.85 -32.99
CA THR A 210 -11.58 9.32 -32.30
C THR A 210 -12.02 10.14 -31.08
N GLY A 211 -11.49 11.37 -30.90
CA GLY A 211 -11.94 12.28 -29.85
C GLY A 211 -10.81 12.82 -28.95
N GLY A 212 -9.56 12.71 -29.37
CA GLY A 212 -8.42 13.30 -28.67
C GLY A 212 -7.80 12.41 -27.59
N TYR A 213 -6.79 12.93 -26.93
CA TYR A 213 -6.01 12.20 -25.92
C TYR A 213 -6.85 11.75 -24.73
N ILE A 214 -6.58 10.54 -24.28
CA ILE A 214 -7.17 9.98 -23.08
C ILE A 214 -6.26 10.27 -21.89
N SER A 215 -6.84 10.76 -20.81
CA SER A 215 -6.13 11.10 -19.58
C SER A 215 -6.94 10.72 -18.35
N GLY A 216 -6.27 10.52 -17.22
CA GLY A 216 -6.87 10.39 -15.89
C GLY A 216 -6.34 11.51 -15.00
N HIS A 217 -7.18 12.03 -14.13
CA HIS A 217 -6.83 13.12 -13.23
C HIS A 217 -7.48 12.91 -11.86
N VAL A 218 -6.69 13.10 -10.80
CA VAL A 218 -7.13 13.01 -9.42
C VAL A 218 -6.54 14.20 -8.64
N ASP A 219 -7.40 15.02 -8.04
CA ASP A 219 -6.98 16.16 -7.24
C ASP A 219 -6.71 15.81 -5.78
N LEU A 220 -7.59 15.03 -5.18
CA LEU A 220 -7.57 14.70 -3.76
C LEU A 220 -7.76 13.19 -3.57
N GLY A 221 -6.87 12.40 -4.18
CA GLY A 221 -6.84 10.96 -3.92
C GLY A 221 -6.14 10.65 -2.61
N GLY A 222 -6.62 9.65 -1.92
CA GLY A 222 -6.01 9.14 -0.70
C GLY A 222 -6.60 7.78 -0.32
N ALA A 223 -5.84 7.01 0.42
CA ALA A 223 -6.31 5.77 1.02
C ALA A 223 -6.66 5.98 2.49
N THR A 224 -7.57 5.20 3.02
CA THR A 224 -7.76 5.09 4.47
C THR A 224 -6.49 4.51 5.07
N GLY A 225 -5.90 5.20 6.06
CA GLY A 225 -4.71 4.71 6.73
C GLY A 225 -4.95 3.36 7.38
N ALA A 226 -4.01 2.43 7.18
CA ALA A 226 -4.00 1.13 7.83
C ALA A 226 -2.86 1.08 8.85
N ALA A 227 -3.07 0.38 9.98
CA ALA A 227 -2.01 0.13 10.93
C ALA A 227 -1.28 -1.16 10.60
N THR A 228 0.05 -1.13 10.70
CA THR A 228 0.92 -2.30 10.59
C THR A 228 1.38 -2.70 11.98
N TYR A 229 1.36 -3.98 12.28
CA TYR A 229 1.78 -4.54 13.56
C TYR A 229 2.97 -5.47 13.37
N GLY A 230 3.83 -5.51 14.36
CA GLY A 230 4.99 -6.40 14.37
C GLY A 230 5.31 -6.89 15.77
N GLY A 231 5.96 -8.06 15.88
CA GLY A 231 6.46 -8.59 17.12
C GLY A 231 7.88 -9.12 16.94
N HIS A 232 8.74 -8.89 17.92
CA HIS A 232 10.10 -9.39 17.95
C HIS A 232 10.32 -10.22 19.21
N ILE A 233 11.04 -11.32 19.04
CA ILE A 233 11.52 -12.16 20.13
C ILE A 233 13.03 -12.22 20.00
N VAL A 234 13.75 -11.90 21.06
CA VAL A 234 15.21 -11.86 21.06
C VAL A 234 15.74 -12.63 22.26
N ASP A 235 16.65 -13.56 22.03
CA ASP A 235 17.43 -14.23 23.06
C ASP A 235 18.82 -13.58 23.16
N VAL A 236 19.22 -13.25 24.36
CA VAL A 236 20.51 -12.66 24.63
C VAL A 236 21.29 -13.43 25.69
N GLU A 237 22.62 -13.28 25.63
CA GLU A 237 23.54 -13.69 26.68
C GLU A 237 24.31 -12.47 27.15
N VAL A 238 24.44 -12.29 28.47
CA VAL A 238 25.17 -11.17 29.07
C VAL A 238 26.42 -11.73 29.76
N ASP A 239 27.56 -11.20 29.40
CA ASP A 239 28.81 -11.46 30.12
C ASP A 239 28.75 -10.78 31.51
N PRO A 240 28.79 -11.55 32.61
CA PRO A 240 28.59 -10.99 33.96
C PRO A 240 29.78 -10.14 34.42
N GLU A 241 30.95 -10.26 33.82
CA GLU A 241 32.12 -9.48 34.21
C GLU A 241 32.17 -8.12 33.50
N THR A 242 31.75 -8.08 32.24
CA THR A 242 31.85 -6.89 31.40
C THR A 242 30.51 -6.21 31.10
N GLY A 243 29.40 -6.92 31.34
CA GLY A 243 28.07 -6.46 30.95
C GLY A 243 27.81 -6.51 29.43
N LYS A 244 28.72 -7.06 28.64
CA LYS A 244 28.58 -7.16 27.18
C LYS A 244 27.42 -8.08 26.85
N THR A 245 26.47 -7.56 26.08
CA THR A 245 25.33 -8.32 25.59
C THR A 245 25.61 -8.88 24.20
N THR A 246 25.33 -10.16 24.01
CA THR A 246 25.40 -10.86 22.72
C THR A 246 24.01 -11.37 22.33
N ILE A 247 23.56 -11.07 21.12
CA ILE A 247 22.32 -11.60 20.59
C ILE A 247 22.57 -13.05 20.14
N LEU A 248 21.79 -13.98 20.66
CA LEU A 248 21.88 -15.40 20.31
C LEU A 248 20.92 -15.76 19.17
N ARG A 249 19.73 -15.14 19.17
CA ARG A 249 18.69 -15.42 18.20
C ARG A 249 17.70 -14.26 18.10
#